data_c982e56ff1837c9cc96b6507cdf4e9de
#
_entry.id   c982e56ff1837c9cc96b6507cdf4e9de
#
_cell.length_a   1.000
_cell.length_b   1.000
_cell.length_c   1.000
_cell.angle_alpha   90.00
_cell.angle_beta   90.00
_cell.angle_gamma   90.00
#
_symmetry.space_group_name_H-M   'P 1'
#
loop_
_entity.id
_entity.type
_entity.pdbx_description
1 polymer ?
#
loop_
_entity_poly.entity_id
_entity_poly.type
_entity_poly.pdbx_seq_one_letter_code
_entity_poly.pdbx_strand_id
1 'polypeptide(L)'
;MGIAPAETAYDPLRPPGAVMVQRDGLPVVGHYGSVAAEIAVCTKAAGLVDRSSIRQLAITGPESLLDHVLAAAVPDVAPSPGRAVCIAGTWCCRTTAERAIVAGGPAAVTRWRQVASRAISTAGLAVRAELLEESATLSLAGPRSARIVAAAGLPADLGIGEVADGTLAGSPVTVVREDGDHFLLLFEQGHPSSVWQALWEAGHEFGLAPVGNEALELLQAAQRA
;
A
#
# COMPACT_ATOMS: atom_id res chain seq x y z
N MET A 1 -37.07 -27.11 -7.71
CA MET A 1 -36.17 -26.37 -8.63
C MET A 1 -35.07 -25.79 -7.76
N GLY A 2 -33.98 -26.55 -7.58
CA GLY A 2 -32.87 -26.19 -6.72
C GLY A 2 -32.01 -25.13 -7.42
N ILE A 3 -31.81 -24.01 -6.77
CA ILE A 3 -30.80 -23.00 -7.17
C ILE A 3 -29.45 -23.64 -6.90
N ALA A 4 -28.69 -23.93 -7.96
CA ALA A 4 -27.31 -24.33 -7.83
C ALA A 4 -26.56 -23.22 -7.05
N PRO A 5 -25.68 -23.56 -6.07
CA PRO A 5 -24.85 -22.54 -5.42
C PRO A 5 -24.04 -21.84 -6.52
N ALA A 6 -24.09 -20.51 -6.51
CA ALA A 6 -23.24 -19.70 -7.39
C ALA A 6 -21.80 -20.21 -7.21
N GLU A 7 -21.16 -20.66 -8.29
CA GLU A 7 -19.72 -20.93 -8.31
C GLU A 7 -19.06 -19.68 -7.76
N THR A 8 -18.43 -19.82 -6.60
CA THR A 8 -17.68 -18.73 -5.98
C THR A 8 -16.54 -18.43 -6.95
N ALA A 9 -16.60 -17.27 -7.61
CA ALA A 9 -15.57 -16.85 -8.54
C ALA A 9 -14.21 -16.96 -7.82
N TYR A 10 -13.24 -17.59 -8.46
CA TYR A 10 -11.90 -17.75 -7.90
C TYR A 10 -11.32 -16.35 -7.60
N ASP A 11 -11.07 -16.08 -6.32
CA ASP A 11 -10.40 -14.85 -5.88
C ASP A 11 -8.91 -15.17 -5.70
N PRO A 12 -8.01 -14.68 -6.58
CA PRO A 12 -6.58 -14.94 -6.49
C PRO A 12 -5.93 -14.40 -5.20
N LEU A 13 -6.58 -13.44 -4.56
CA LEU A 13 -6.16 -12.90 -3.27
C LEU A 13 -6.49 -13.84 -2.11
N ARG A 14 -7.51 -14.69 -2.27
CA ARG A 14 -8.04 -15.57 -1.22
C ARG A 14 -8.22 -16.99 -1.75
N PRO A 15 -7.15 -17.67 -2.17
CA PRO A 15 -7.24 -19.04 -2.67
C PRO A 15 -7.71 -19.99 -1.56
N PRO A 16 -8.27 -21.15 -1.93
CA PRO A 16 -8.60 -22.19 -0.96
C PRO A 16 -7.37 -22.57 -0.11
N GLY A 17 -7.56 -22.63 1.22
CA GLY A 17 -6.49 -22.94 2.16
C GLY A 17 -5.76 -21.73 2.73
N ALA A 18 -6.04 -20.52 2.28
CA ALA A 18 -5.56 -19.32 2.94
C ALA A 18 -6.17 -19.18 4.34
N VAL A 19 -5.34 -18.92 5.33
CA VAL A 19 -5.78 -18.67 6.72
C VAL A 19 -6.06 -17.19 6.90
N MET A 20 -7.32 -16.87 7.24
CA MET A 20 -7.78 -15.50 7.43
C MET A 20 -7.56 -15.04 8.86
N VAL A 21 -7.09 -13.82 9.04
CA VAL A 21 -6.95 -13.15 10.34
C VAL A 21 -7.65 -11.80 10.31
N GLN A 22 -7.97 -11.27 11.49
CA GLN A 22 -8.53 -9.92 11.60
C GLN A 22 -7.42 -8.88 11.79
N ARG A 23 -7.43 -7.85 10.94
CA ARG A 23 -6.57 -6.67 11.10
C ARG A 23 -7.43 -5.42 11.01
N ASP A 24 -7.41 -4.60 12.05
CA ASP A 24 -8.22 -3.38 12.13
C ASP A 24 -9.73 -3.60 11.86
N GLY A 25 -10.25 -4.75 12.24
CA GLY A 25 -11.64 -5.14 12.02
C GLY A 25 -11.95 -5.64 10.60
N LEU A 26 -10.94 -5.79 9.73
CA LEU A 26 -11.07 -6.32 8.37
C LEU A 26 -10.43 -7.70 8.26
N PRO A 27 -11.06 -8.65 7.55
CA PRO A 27 -10.48 -9.95 7.29
C PRO A 27 -9.38 -9.82 6.21
N VAL A 28 -8.16 -10.23 6.53
CA VAL A 28 -7.02 -10.30 5.61
C VAL A 28 -6.40 -11.68 5.65
N VAL A 29 -5.63 -12.04 4.63
CA VAL A 29 -4.88 -13.30 4.66
C VAL A 29 -3.73 -13.18 5.66
N GLY A 30 -3.76 -14.02 6.69
CA GLY A 30 -2.67 -14.17 7.66
C GLY A 30 -1.50 -14.92 7.04
N HIS A 31 -1.77 -16.10 6.46
CA HIS A 31 -0.79 -16.89 5.72
C HIS A 31 -1.47 -17.84 4.71
N TYR A 32 -0.68 -18.32 3.72
CA TYR A 32 -1.10 -19.28 2.68
C TYR A 32 -0.65 -20.73 2.98
N GLY A 33 -0.43 -21.06 4.25
CA GLY A 33 -0.06 -22.40 4.69
C GLY A 33 1.02 -22.38 5.77
N SER A 34 2.17 -21.77 5.54
CA SER A 34 3.26 -21.72 6.51
C SER A 34 3.96 -20.37 6.52
N VAL A 35 3.83 -19.66 7.63
CA VAL A 35 4.51 -18.38 7.85
C VAL A 35 6.03 -18.50 7.67
N ALA A 36 6.64 -19.60 8.16
CA ALA A 36 8.08 -19.82 8.01
C ALA A 36 8.51 -20.01 6.55
N ALA A 37 7.70 -20.70 5.72
CA ALA A 37 7.95 -20.85 4.30
C ALA A 37 7.82 -19.52 3.57
N GLU A 38 6.84 -18.71 3.93
CA GLU A 38 6.61 -17.38 3.36
C GLU A 38 7.74 -16.40 3.70
N ILE A 39 8.25 -16.45 4.94
CA ILE A 39 9.46 -15.70 5.33
C ILE A 39 10.65 -16.13 4.47
N ALA A 40 10.81 -17.43 4.22
CA ALA A 40 11.88 -17.94 3.37
C ALA A 40 11.75 -17.45 1.91
N VAL A 41 10.53 -17.32 1.38
CA VAL A 41 10.26 -16.70 0.06
C VAL A 41 10.73 -15.24 0.05
N CYS A 42 10.30 -14.44 1.02
CA CYS A 42 10.69 -13.03 1.12
C CYS A 42 12.20 -12.84 1.31
N THR A 43 12.88 -13.81 1.92
CA THR A 43 14.34 -13.75 2.12
C THR A 43 15.12 -14.09 0.84
N LYS A 44 14.59 -14.97 -0.04
CA LYS A 44 15.32 -15.50 -1.20
C LYS A 44 14.84 -14.98 -2.56
N ALA A 45 13.60 -14.55 -2.63
CA ALA A 45 12.94 -14.14 -3.86
C ALA A 45 12.10 -12.88 -3.65
N ALA A 46 10.77 -12.99 -3.74
CA ALA A 46 9.85 -11.91 -3.42
C ALA A 46 8.48 -12.45 -3.01
N GLY A 47 7.89 -11.85 -1.98
CA GLY A 47 6.51 -12.07 -1.55
C GLY A 47 5.60 -10.97 -2.05
N LEU A 48 4.41 -11.32 -2.53
CA LEU A 48 3.32 -10.40 -2.84
C LEU A 48 2.27 -10.50 -1.75
N VAL A 49 1.98 -9.37 -1.10
CA VAL A 49 1.10 -9.30 0.06
C VAL A 49 -0.09 -8.39 -0.22
N ASP A 50 -1.30 -8.90 0.04
CA ASP A 50 -2.51 -8.09 0.09
C ASP A 50 -2.57 -7.30 1.41
N ARG A 51 -2.61 -5.98 1.29
CA ARG A 51 -2.69 -5.02 2.40
C ARG A 51 -4.06 -4.33 2.43
N SER A 52 -5.12 -5.04 2.13
CA SER A 52 -6.49 -4.50 2.05
C SER A 52 -7.02 -3.89 3.37
N SER A 53 -6.36 -4.14 4.50
CA SER A 53 -6.64 -3.41 5.75
C SER A 53 -6.13 -1.97 5.76
N ILE A 54 -5.23 -1.60 4.85
CA ILE A 54 -4.75 -0.23 4.70
C ILE A 54 -5.80 0.60 3.95
N ARG A 55 -6.19 1.72 4.55
CA ARG A 55 -7.04 2.75 3.93
C ARG A 55 -6.19 3.86 3.37
N GLN A 56 -6.70 4.54 2.34
CA GLN A 56 -6.00 5.64 1.69
C GLN A 56 -6.83 6.92 1.75
N LEU A 57 -6.18 8.04 2.06
CA LEU A 57 -6.74 9.39 2.07
C LEU A 57 -5.91 10.26 1.11
N ALA A 58 -6.51 10.74 0.05
CA ALA A 58 -5.89 11.72 -0.82
C ALA A 58 -6.10 13.14 -0.26
N ILE A 59 -5.04 13.94 -0.23
CA ILE A 59 -5.08 15.36 0.15
C ILE A 59 -4.53 16.16 -1.03
N THR A 60 -5.32 17.08 -1.57
CA THR A 60 -4.97 17.86 -2.75
C THR A 60 -5.23 19.34 -2.53
N GLY A 61 -4.36 20.19 -3.03
CA GLY A 61 -4.51 21.64 -2.95
C GLY A 61 -3.23 22.38 -3.32
N PRO A 62 -3.27 23.73 -3.34
CA PRO A 62 -2.07 24.54 -3.57
C PRO A 62 -0.94 24.17 -2.60
N GLU A 63 0.30 24.17 -3.09
CA GLU A 63 1.49 23.71 -2.37
C GLU A 63 1.59 24.27 -0.94
N SER A 64 1.50 25.60 -0.80
CA SER A 64 1.62 26.25 0.52
C SER A 64 0.53 25.86 1.52
N LEU A 65 -0.69 25.58 1.02
CA LEU A 65 -1.79 25.11 1.87
C LEU A 65 -1.64 23.63 2.22
N LEU A 66 -1.17 22.81 1.27
CA LEU A 66 -0.86 21.41 1.53
C LEU A 66 0.27 21.30 2.57
N ASP A 67 1.34 22.12 2.45
CA ASP A 67 2.41 22.20 3.45
C ASP A 67 1.86 22.50 4.85
N HIS A 68 0.94 23.47 4.94
CA HIS A 68 0.31 23.80 6.21
C HIS A 68 -0.48 22.63 6.80
N VAL A 69 -1.25 21.90 5.97
CA VAL A 69 -2.02 20.72 6.40
C VAL A 69 -1.09 19.59 6.84
N LEU A 70 -0.03 19.31 6.08
CA LEU A 70 0.93 18.26 6.41
C LEU A 70 1.72 18.61 7.68
N ALA A 71 2.17 19.85 7.82
CA ALA A 71 2.85 20.31 9.03
C ALA A 71 1.97 20.26 10.28
N ALA A 72 0.66 20.51 10.15
CA ALA A 72 -0.29 20.35 11.25
C ALA A 72 -0.45 18.89 11.69
N ALA A 73 -0.29 17.92 10.77
CA ALA A 73 -0.42 16.50 11.06
C ALA A 73 0.91 15.87 11.51
N VAL A 74 2.04 16.30 10.96
CA VAL A 74 3.39 15.77 11.23
C VAL A 74 4.42 16.91 11.27
N PRO A 75 4.45 17.71 12.33
CA PRO A 75 5.14 19.00 12.38
C PRO A 75 6.62 18.95 11.96
N ASP A 76 7.36 17.95 12.43
CA ASP A 76 8.82 17.90 12.28
C ASP A 76 9.31 17.06 11.09
N VAL A 77 8.39 16.35 10.41
CA VAL A 77 8.75 15.32 9.42
C VAL A 77 7.83 15.34 8.18
N ALA A 78 7.18 16.47 7.89
CA ALA A 78 6.34 16.59 6.70
C ALA A 78 7.18 16.32 5.43
N PRO A 79 6.75 15.38 4.55
CA PRO A 79 7.54 15.01 3.39
C PRO A 79 7.53 16.11 2.32
N SER A 80 8.66 16.32 1.66
CA SER A 80 8.76 17.11 0.43
C SER A 80 8.21 16.32 -0.77
N PRO A 81 7.89 16.96 -1.90
CA PRO A 81 7.46 16.26 -3.12
C PRO A 81 8.44 15.16 -3.53
N GLY A 82 7.92 14.00 -3.93
CA GLY A 82 8.71 12.81 -4.25
C GLY A 82 9.19 12.01 -3.03
N ARG A 83 8.73 12.35 -1.82
CA ARG A 83 9.14 11.69 -0.57
C ARG A 83 7.94 11.14 0.22
N ALA A 84 8.22 10.10 1.01
CA ALA A 84 7.29 9.55 1.98
C ALA A 84 7.94 9.43 3.35
N VAL A 85 7.14 9.55 4.39
CA VAL A 85 7.52 9.28 5.78
C VAL A 85 6.53 8.30 6.38
N CYS A 86 7.05 7.37 7.19
CA CYS A 86 6.22 6.42 7.94
C CYS A 86 6.22 6.79 9.42
N ILE A 87 5.05 7.06 9.96
CA ILE A 87 4.86 7.42 11.38
C ILE A 87 3.87 6.46 12.00
N ALA A 88 4.33 5.68 12.96
CA ALA A 88 3.52 4.68 13.66
C ALA A 88 2.73 3.77 12.69
N GLY A 89 3.36 3.31 11.61
CA GLY A 89 2.75 2.43 10.60
C GLY A 89 1.82 3.12 9.61
N THR A 90 1.79 4.45 9.61
CA THR A 90 1.02 5.25 8.63
C THR A 90 1.99 5.98 7.72
N TRP A 91 1.85 5.75 6.43
CA TRP A 91 2.63 6.41 5.39
C TRP A 91 1.98 7.73 5.01
N CYS A 92 2.76 8.79 4.96
CA CYS A 92 2.42 10.05 4.32
C CYS A 92 3.32 10.22 3.10
N CYS A 93 2.75 10.04 1.91
CA CYS A 93 3.44 10.02 0.63
C CYS A 93 3.13 11.32 -0.12
N ARG A 94 4.09 12.22 -0.27
CA ARG A 94 3.90 13.43 -1.06
C ARG A 94 4.32 13.17 -2.50
N THR A 95 3.35 12.87 -3.36
CA THR A 95 3.62 12.51 -4.77
C THR A 95 4.00 13.72 -5.60
N THR A 96 3.34 14.87 -5.38
CA THR A 96 3.63 16.13 -6.06
C THR A 96 3.60 17.32 -5.08
N ALA A 97 3.93 18.51 -5.55
CA ALA A 97 3.77 19.74 -4.78
C ALA A 97 2.33 19.95 -4.26
N GLU A 98 1.34 19.53 -5.05
CA GLU A 98 -0.08 19.78 -4.80
C GLU A 98 -0.85 18.54 -4.30
N ARG A 99 -0.16 17.40 -4.06
CA ARG A 99 -0.82 16.15 -3.73
C ARG A 99 -0.04 15.28 -2.76
N ALA A 100 -0.75 14.76 -1.76
CA ALA A 100 -0.26 13.73 -0.86
C ALA A 100 -1.29 12.60 -0.69
N ILE A 101 -0.79 11.38 -0.45
CA ILE A 101 -1.60 10.21 -0.07
C ILE A 101 -1.17 9.79 1.33
N VAL A 102 -2.14 9.64 2.22
CA VAL A 102 -1.95 9.05 3.54
C VAL A 102 -2.48 7.63 3.50
N ALA A 103 -1.64 6.65 3.82
CA ALA A 103 -2.00 5.23 3.79
C ALA A 103 -1.70 4.58 5.14
N GLY A 104 -2.70 3.96 5.76
CA GLY A 104 -2.56 3.35 7.07
C GLY A 104 -3.83 2.65 7.55
N GLY A 105 -3.80 2.15 8.78
CA GLY A 105 -4.98 1.53 9.40
C GLY A 105 -6.16 2.52 9.52
N PRO A 106 -7.41 2.04 9.54
CA PRO A 106 -8.62 2.88 9.52
C PRO A 106 -8.65 3.96 10.60
N ALA A 107 -8.23 3.63 11.82
CA ALA A 107 -8.19 4.58 12.93
C ALA A 107 -7.16 5.71 12.71
N ALA A 108 -6.00 5.38 12.14
CA ALA A 108 -4.96 6.36 11.83
C ALA A 108 -5.41 7.30 10.71
N VAL A 109 -5.96 6.75 9.62
CA VAL A 109 -6.49 7.55 8.50
C VAL A 109 -7.64 8.44 8.95
N THR A 110 -8.51 7.97 9.84
CA THR A 110 -9.57 8.79 10.44
C THR A 110 -9.00 9.98 11.21
N ARG A 111 -7.94 9.77 12.02
CA ARG A 111 -7.27 10.88 12.74
C ARG A 111 -6.66 11.88 11.76
N TRP A 112 -5.99 11.40 10.72
CA TRP A 112 -5.42 12.25 9.67
C TRP A 112 -6.50 13.11 8.99
N ARG A 113 -7.63 12.48 8.63
CA ARG A 113 -8.76 13.19 8.04
C ARG A 113 -9.31 14.30 8.97
N GLN A 114 -9.37 14.04 10.28
CA GLN A 114 -9.80 15.05 11.26
C GLN A 114 -8.81 16.22 11.35
N VAL A 115 -7.50 15.94 11.38
CA VAL A 115 -6.47 16.99 11.41
C VAL A 115 -6.53 17.81 10.12
N ALA A 116 -6.57 17.15 8.96
CA ALA A 116 -6.71 17.81 7.67
C ALA A 116 -7.97 18.68 7.61
N SER A 117 -9.13 18.18 8.05
CA SER A 117 -10.39 18.93 8.07
C SER A 117 -10.32 20.19 8.94
N ARG A 118 -9.65 20.12 10.09
CA ARG A 118 -9.43 21.30 10.95
C ARG A 118 -8.53 22.32 10.27
N ALA A 119 -7.40 21.89 9.70
CA ALA A 119 -6.47 22.75 9.00
C ALA A 119 -7.12 23.38 7.74
N ILE A 120 -7.93 22.61 6.99
CA ILE A 120 -8.70 23.09 5.83
C ILE A 120 -9.70 24.17 6.26
N SER A 121 -10.39 24.00 7.38
CA SER A 121 -11.33 25.02 7.92
C SER A 121 -10.62 26.34 8.23
N THR A 122 -9.33 26.30 8.57
CA THR A 122 -8.52 27.47 8.87
C THR A 122 -7.90 28.08 7.61
N ALA A 123 -7.50 27.25 6.63
CA ALA A 123 -6.81 27.65 5.40
C ALA A 123 -7.75 28.00 4.23
N GLY A 124 -9.05 27.72 4.35
CA GLY A 124 -10.05 27.93 3.32
C GLY A 124 -10.31 26.68 2.44
N LEU A 125 -11.25 26.81 1.49
CA LEU A 125 -11.79 25.69 0.70
C LEU A 125 -10.86 25.18 -0.44
N ALA A 126 -9.63 25.66 -0.57
CA ALA A 126 -8.72 25.29 -1.66
C ALA A 126 -8.04 23.94 -1.47
N VAL A 127 -8.13 23.32 -0.29
CA VAL A 127 -7.58 21.97 -0.01
C VAL A 127 -8.74 21.00 0.12
N ARG A 128 -8.58 19.80 -0.45
CA ARG A 128 -9.53 18.68 -0.34
C ARG A 128 -8.85 17.50 0.34
N ALA A 129 -9.60 16.79 1.17
CA ALA A 129 -9.18 15.54 1.79
C ALA A 129 -10.29 14.50 1.53
N GLU A 130 -9.98 13.51 0.70
CA GLU A 130 -10.93 12.52 0.19
C GLU A 130 -10.47 11.11 0.53
N LEU A 131 -11.36 10.31 1.15
CA LEU A 131 -11.11 8.89 1.38
C LEU A 131 -11.30 8.12 0.08
N LEU A 132 -10.28 7.34 -0.31
CA LEU A 132 -10.32 6.53 -1.52
C LEU A 132 -10.98 5.18 -1.21
N GLU A 133 -12.29 5.07 -1.48
CA GLU A 133 -13.09 3.90 -1.11
C GLU A 133 -12.76 2.65 -1.94
N GLU A 134 -12.42 2.83 -3.22
CA GLU A 134 -12.11 1.74 -4.17
C GLU A 134 -10.60 1.51 -4.32
N SER A 135 -9.84 1.90 -3.30
CA SER A 135 -8.38 1.78 -3.31
C SER A 135 -7.92 0.35 -3.01
N ALA A 136 -6.80 -0.05 -3.59
CA ALA A 136 -6.10 -1.27 -3.26
C ALA A 136 -4.68 -0.95 -2.76
N THR A 137 -4.18 -1.78 -1.87
CA THR A 137 -2.81 -1.66 -1.37
C THR A 137 -2.14 -3.03 -1.41
N LEU A 138 -0.99 -3.10 -2.07
CA LEU A 138 -0.18 -4.31 -2.16
C LEU A 138 1.24 -4.01 -1.67
N SER A 139 1.93 -5.01 -1.13
CA SER A 139 3.36 -4.92 -0.85
C SER A 139 4.12 -6.00 -1.60
N LEU A 140 5.31 -5.62 -2.08
CA LEU A 140 6.33 -6.55 -2.55
C LEU A 140 7.47 -6.56 -1.54
N ALA A 141 7.86 -7.73 -1.05
CA ALA A 141 8.87 -7.89 -0.01
C ALA A 141 9.92 -8.93 -0.42
N GLY A 142 11.18 -8.52 -0.51
CA GLY A 142 12.31 -9.42 -0.78
C GLY A 142 13.24 -8.95 -1.89
N PRO A 143 14.43 -9.58 -2.03
CA PRO A 143 15.55 -9.08 -2.84
C PRO A 143 15.27 -8.98 -4.35
N ARG A 144 14.17 -9.57 -4.81
CA ARG A 144 13.77 -9.49 -6.24
C ARG A 144 12.67 -8.47 -6.50
N SER A 145 12.16 -7.77 -5.45
CA SER A 145 11.04 -6.83 -5.55
C SER A 145 11.29 -5.70 -6.56
N ALA A 146 12.48 -5.09 -6.54
CA ALA A 146 12.82 -4.03 -7.50
C ALA A 146 12.79 -4.51 -8.96
N ARG A 147 13.22 -5.76 -9.23
CA ARG A 147 13.14 -6.35 -10.57
C ARG A 147 11.71 -6.56 -11.03
N ILE A 148 10.83 -6.98 -10.10
CA ILE A 148 9.41 -7.20 -10.38
C ILE A 148 8.71 -5.87 -10.64
N VAL A 149 8.98 -4.85 -9.83
CA VAL A 149 8.48 -3.48 -10.05
C VAL A 149 8.89 -2.97 -11.43
N ALA A 150 10.17 -3.14 -11.81
CA ALA A 150 10.66 -2.77 -13.14
C ALA A 150 10.00 -3.58 -14.27
N ALA A 151 9.85 -4.90 -14.10
CA ALA A 151 9.21 -5.78 -15.10
C ALA A 151 7.71 -5.45 -15.28
N ALA A 152 7.05 -4.95 -14.24
CA ALA A 152 5.70 -4.43 -14.29
C ALA A 152 5.60 -3.03 -14.94
N GLY A 153 6.71 -2.46 -15.40
CA GLY A 153 6.76 -1.12 -16.02
C GLY A 153 6.62 0.02 -15.02
N LEU A 154 6.85 -0.24 -13.73
CA LEU A 154 6.73 0.74 -12.66
C LEU A 154 8.09 1.34 -12.27
N PRO A 155 8.13 2.52 -11.63
CA PRO A 155 9.35 3.12 -11.11
C PRO A 155 10.01 2.22 -10.06
N ALA A 156 11.16 1.64 -10.37
CA ALA A 156 11.89 0.73 -9.48
C ALA A 156 13.18 1.35 -8.90
N ASP A 157 13.73 2.36 -9.57
CA ASP A 157 14.96 3.05 -9.13
C ASP A 157 14.59 4.20 -8.17
N LEU A 158 14.13 3.80 -6.99
CA LEU A 158 13.75 4.71 -5.91
C LEU A 158 14.70 4.51 -4.73
N GLY A 159 15.10 5.60 -4.09
CA GLY A 159 15.73 5.58 -2.77
C GLY A 159 14.72 5.26 -1.66
N ILE A 160 15.19 4.81 -0.50
CA ILE A 160 14.32 4.56 0.67
C ILE A 160 13.56 5.83 1.04
N GLY A 161 12.25 5.70 1.22
CA GLY A 161 11.34 6.81 1.47
C GLY A 161 11.10 7.71 0.26
N GLU A 162 11.48 7.28 -0.95
CA GLU A 162 11.08 7.96 -2.19
C GLU A 162 9.79 7.38 -2.73
N VAL A 163 9.05 8.24 -3.44
CA VAL A 163 7.80 7.88 -4.10
C VAL A 163 7.80 8.35 -5.53
N ALA A 164 7.17 7.57 -6.40
CA ALA A 164 6.88 7.97 -7.77
C ALA A 164 5.56 7.38 -8.24
N ASP A 165 4.89 8.09 -9.12
CA ASP A 165 3.65 7.64 -9.72
C ASP A 165 3.93 6.80 -10.98
N GLY A 166 3.06 5.82 -11.22
CA GLY A 166 3.09 4.93 -12.38
C GLY A 166 1.68 4.49 -12.78
N THR A 167 1.61 3.54 -13.68
CA THR A 167 0.35 2.91 -14.11
C THR A 167 0.55 1.42 -14.26
N LEU A 168 -0.33 0.61 -13.68
CA LEU A 168 -0.33 -0.85 -13.82
C LEU A 168 -1.74 -1.34 -14.15
N ALA A 169 -1.87 -2.15 -15.20
CA ALA A 169 -3.17 -2.66 -15.68
C ALA A 169 -4.23 -1.55 -15.86
N GLY A 170 -3.79 -0.36 -16.34
CA GLY A 170 -4.64 0.82 -16.53
C GLY A 170 -5.01 1.58 -15.25
N SER A 171 -4.57 1.13 -14.07
CA SER A 171 -4.82 1.77 -12.78
C SER A 171 -3.64 2.66 -12.38
N PRO A 172 -3.87 3.93 -11.99
CA PRO A 172 -2.83 4.75 -11.37
C PRO A 172 -2.31 4.10 -10.09
N VAL A 173 -1.01 4.13 -9.90
CA VAL A 173 -0.35 3.58 -8.71
C VAL A 173 0.74 4.52 -8.22
N THR A 174 0.79 4.74 -6.93
CA THR A 174 1.93 5.38 -6.26
C THR A 174 2.83 4.27 -5.69
N VAL A 175 4.07 4.23 -6.16
CA VAL A 175 5.11 3.30 -5.72
C VAL A 175 5.92 3.98 -4.63
N VAL A 176 6.05 3.34 -3.48
CA VAL A 176 6.87 3.78 -2.35
C VAL A 176 7.93 2.73 -2.08
N ARG A 177 9.19 3.12 -1.96
CA ARG A 177 10.21 2.23 -1.42
C ARG A 177 10.24 2.35 0.10
N GLU A 178 9.68 1.34 0.80
CA GLU A 178 9.57 1.36 2.27
C GLU A 178 10.94 1.21 2.95
N ASP A 179 11.74 0.26 2.46
CA ASP A 179 13.11 -0.02 2.89
C ASP A 179 13.90 -0.68 1.76
N GLY A 180 15.06 -1.33 2.07
CA GLY A 180 15.98 -1.86 1.08
C GLY A 180 15.33 -2.69 -0.02
N ASP A 181 14.50 -3.66 0.37
CA ASP A 181 13.92 -4.67 -0.52
C ASP A 181 12.39 -4.68 -0.50
N HIS A 182 11.74 -3.68 0.13
CA HIS A 182 10.29 -3.62 0.24
C HIS A 182 9.71 -2.42 -0.50
N PHE A 183 8.63 -2.69 -1.25
CA PHE A 183 7.85 -1.69 -1.96
C PHE A 183 6.39 -1.76 -1.53
N LEU A 184 5.81 -0.59 -1.28
CA LEU A 184 4.38 -0.40 -1.08
C LEU A 184 3.79 0.19 -2.36
N LEU A 185 2.71 -0.42 -2.84
CA LEU A 185 2.01 -0.04 -4.06
C LEU A 185 0.60 0.42 -3.67
N LEU A 186 0.33 1.70 -3.84
CA LEU A 186 -0.93 2.36 -3.51
C LEU A 186 -1.74 2.60 -4.78
N PHE A 187 -2.79 1.85 -4.99
CA PHE A 187 -3.71 2.00 -6.12
C PHE A 187 -4.92 2.79 -5.67
N GLU A 188 -5.17 3.91 -6.29
CA GLU A 188 -6.28 4.80 -5.94
C GLU A 188 -7.62 4.29 -6.42
N GLN A 189 -7.60 3.64 -7.56
CA GLN A 189 -8.74 3.01 -8.23
C GLN A 189 -8.24 1.71 -8.86
N GLY A 190 -9.12 0.73 -8.97
CA GLY A 190 -8.80 -0.51 -9.65
C GLY A 190 -9.26 -1.72 -8.86
N HIS A 191 -9.55 -2.77 -9.60
CA HIS A 191 -9.97 -4.02 -8.98
C HIS A 191 -8.71 -4.69 -8.38
N PRO A 192 -8.66 -4.98 -7.07
CA PRO A 192 -7.49 -5.60 -6.43
C PRO A 192 -6.98 -6.84 -7.17
N SER A 193 -7.90 -7.65 -7.71
CA SER A 193 -7.56 -8.86 -8.49
C SER A 193 -6.81 -8.56 -9.78
N SER A 194 -7.14 -7.47 -10.48
CA SER A 194 -6.47 -7.11 -11.76
C SER A 194 -5.04 -6.64 -11.53
N VAL A 195 -4.82 -5.80 -10.52
CA VAL A 195 -3.47 -5.32 -10.20
C VAL A 195 -2.61 -6.43 -9.59
N TRP A 196 -3.21 -7.33 -8.80
CA TRP A 196 -2.56 -8.54 -8.30
C TRP A 196 -2.11 -9.43 -9.46
N GLN A 197 -3.01 -9.71 -10.42
CA GLN A 197 -2.70 -10.55 -11.57
C GLN A 197 -1.58 -9.96 -12.43
N ALA A 198 -1.59 -8.65 -12.66
CA ALA A 198 -0.55 -7.98 -13.44
C ALA A 198 0.82 -8.06 -12.74
N LEU A 199 0.88 -7.90 -11.42
CA LEU A 199 2.12 -8.11 -10.66
C LEU A 199 2.55 -9.57 -10.67
N TRP A 200 1.60 -10.50 -10.58
CA TRP A 200 1.90 -11.93 -10.66
C TRP A 200 2.51 -12.30 -12.00
N GLU A 201 1.94 -11.83 -13.10
CA GLU A 201 2.46 -12.06 -14.46
C GLU A 201 3.86 -11.46 -14.65
N ALA A 202 4.10 -10.27 -14.10
CA ALA A 202 5.42 -9.63 -14.15
C ALA A 202 6.46 -10.34 -13.26
N GLY A 203 6.02 -11.02 -12.19
CA GLY A 203 6.89 -11.48 -11.11
C GLY A 203 7.12 -12.98 -11.04
N HIS A 204 6.29 -13.82 -11.67
CA HIS A 204 6.36 -15.28 -11.48
C HIS A 204 7.72 -15.88 -11.93
N GLU A 205 8.34 -15.36 -12.99
CA GLU A 205 9.68 -15.79 -13.42
C GLU A 205 10.79 -15.44 -12.41
N PHE A 206 10.54 -14.43 -11.57
CA PHE A 206 11.46 -14.03 -10.50
C PHE A 206 11.20 -14.76 -9.19
N GLY A 207 10.29 -15.75 -9.19
CA GLY A 207 9.93 -16.52 -7.99
C GLY A 207 9.03 -15.75 -7.04
N LEU A 208 8.21 -14.84 -7.58
CA LEU A 208 7.13 -14.19 -6.80
C LEU A 208 6.18 -15.24 -6.26
N ALA A 209 5.84 -15.16 -4.98
CA ALA A 209 4.83 -16.02 -4.38
C ALA A 209 3.88 -15.19 -3.50
N PRO A 210 2.63 -15.64 -3.32
CA PRO A 210 1.72 -15.03 -2.37
C PRO A 210 2.24 -15.22 -0.94
N VAL A 211 2.16 -14.16 -0.15
CA VAL A 211 2.61 -14.12 1.24
C VAL A 211 1.56 -13.42 2.08
N GLY A 212 1.27 -13.94 3.25
CA GLY A 212 0.30 -13.35 4.15
C GLY A 212 0.88 -12.25 5.04
N ASN A 213 -0.01 -11.54 5.71
CA ASN A 213 0.35 -10.40 6.54
C ASN A 213 1.21 -10.78 7.75
N GLU A 214 1.06 -12.00 8.31
CA GLU A 214 1.85 -12.46 9.46
C GLU A 214 3.35 -12.57 9.14
N ALA A 215 3.70 -13.11 7.97
CA ALA A 215 5.09 -13.20 7.54
C ALA A 215 5.70 -11.80 7.30
N LEU A 216 4.97 -10.89 6.66
CA LEU A 216 5.41 -9.52 6.45
C LEU A 216 5.62 -8.77 7.77
N GLU A 217 4.69 -8.89 8.74
CA GLU A 217 4.80 -8.27 10.06
C GLU A 217 6.05 -8.75 10.82
N LEU A 218 6.36 -10.05 10.77
CA LEU A 218 7.56 -10.60 11.40
C LEU A 218 8.85 -10.11 10.74
N LEU A 219 8.88 -10.02 9.41
CA LEU A 219 10.03 -9.46 8.69
C LEU A 219 10.26 -7.99 9.04
N GLN A 220 9.21 -7.19 9.04
CA GLN A 220 9.30 -5.77 9.42
C GLN A 220 9.68 -5.57 10.89
N ALA A 221 9.25 -6.46 11.79
CA ALA A 221 9.66 -6.42 13.19
C ALA A 221 11.15 -6.75 13.36
N ALA A 222 11.66 -7.74 12.62
CA ALA A 222 13.07 -8.12 12.66
C ALA A 222 14.02 -7.04 12.12
N GLN A 223 13.55 -6.22 11.17
CA GLN A 223 14.35 -5.11 10.61
C GLN A 223 14.43 -3.88 11.52
N ARG A 224 13.51 -3.75 12.49
CA ARG A 224 13.47 -2.64 13.46
C ARG A 224 14.20 -2.94 14.77
N ALA A 225 14.59 -4.20 14.99
CA ALA A 225 15.29 -4.66 16.19
C ALA A 225 16.80 -4.52 16.07
#